data_d3a164c8b2d8aab8d79b7c137544bdb1
#
_entry.id   d3a164c8b2d8aab8d79b7c137544bdb1
#
_cell.length_a   1.000
_cell.length_b   1.000
_cell.length_c   1.000
_cell.angle_alpha   90.00
_cell.angle_beta   90.00
_cell.angle_gamma   90.00
#
_symmetry.space_group_name_H-M   'P 1'
#
loop_
_entity.id
_entity.type
_entity.pdbx_description
1 polymer ?
#
loop_
_entity_poly.entity_id
_entity_poly.type
_entity_poly.pdbx_seq_one_letter_code
_entity_poly.pdbx_strand_id
1 'polypeptide(L)'
;KNFSDVYPDKFTNVTNGVTPRRFIKLANPRLSDVITEGLGTDKWLSDLELLKGLIPLADDDEFVKKFAAVKQANKVDFSNFAKRKYGFDIDPNTMINTMVKRLHEYKRQALKILSVIADYADIKSGKVSADDIMPRTIVFGAKAAPGYYLAKQTIQLINNVARVINNDPDVKGKLNVYFPWNYNIELAMNLIPATDLDEQISQAGKEASGTGNMK
;
A
#
# COMPACT_ATOMS: atom_id res chain seq x y z
N LYS A 1 26.98 9.36 -13.59
CA LYS A 1 28.19 9.71 -12.84
C LYS A 1 29.31 10.10 -13.80
N ASN A 2 29.80 9.24 -14.71
CA ASN A 2 30.93 9.53 -15.59
C ASN A 2 30.76 10.78 -16.43
N PHE A 3 29.57 11.03 -16.99
CA PHE A 3 29.31 12.26 -17.75
C PHE A 3 29.18 13.50 -16.87
N SER A 4 28.63 13.33 -15.67
CA SER A 4 28.52 14.40 -14.67
C SER A 4 29.89 14.84 -14.15
N ASP A 5 30.86 13.92 -14.09
CA ASP A 5 32.24 14.24 -13.68
C ASP A 5 32.94 15.09 -14.75
N VAL A 6 32.58 14.93 -16.04
CA VAL A 6 33.11 15.70 -17.15
C VAL A 6 32.37 17.04 -17.37
N TYR A 7 31.05 17.03 -17.13
CA TYR A 7 30.16 18.19 -17.36
C TYR A 7 29.25 18.41 -16.15
N PRO A 8 29.78 18.85 -14.99
CA PRO A 8 29.02 18.87 -13.72
C PRO A 8 27.75 19.74 -13.78
N ASP A 9 27.78 20.83 -14.53
CA ASP A 9 26.69 21.81 -14.61
C ASP A 9 25.62 21.45 -15.67
N LYS A 10 25.83 20.38 -16.46
CA LYS A 10 24.89 20.00 -17.53
C LYS A 10 23.80 19.03 -17.08
N PHE A 11 23.94 18.42 -15.91
CA PHE A 11 23.05 17.39 -15.45
C PHE A 11 22.25 17.89 -14.26
N THR A 12 20.92 17.88 -14.40
CA THR A 12 19.99 18.14 -13.32
C THR A 12 19.09 16.93 -13.10
N ASN A 13 18.53 16.82 -11.91
CA ASN A 13 17.59 15.76 -11.57
C ASN A 13 16.20 16.35 -11.34
N VAL A 14 15.20 15.80 -12.03
CA VAL A 14 13.78 16.11 -11.82
C VAL A 14 13.05 14.82 -11.54
N THR A 15 12.74 14.56 -10.27
CA THR A 15 12.01 13.36 -9.85
C THR A 15 10.51 13.52 -10.05
N ASN A 16 9.81 12.39 -10.21
CA ASN A 16 8.35 12.37 -10.21
C ASN A 16 7.79 12.77 -8.84
N GLY A 17 6.58 13.30 -8.86
CA GLY A 17 5.79 13.60 -7.68
C GLY A 17 4.34 13.18 -7.86
N VAL A 18 3.52 13.46 -6.86
CA VAL A 18 2.06 13.27 -6.88
C VAL A 18 1.37 14.53 -6.44
N THR A 19 0.10 14.68 -6.79
CA THR A 19 -0.69 15.84 -6.40
C THR A 19 -1.71 15.44 -5.33
N PRO A 20 -1.84 16.22 -4.22
CA PRO A 20 -2.85 15.99 -3.19
C PRO A 20 -4.28 16.10 -3.74
N ARG A 21 -4.49 16.90 -4.79
CA ARG A 21 -5.79 17.02 -5.47
C ARG A 21 -6.26 15.67 -6.03
N ARG A 22 -5.36 14.82 -6.55
CA ARG A 22 -5.73 13.49 -7.02
C ARG A 22 -5.76 12.47 -5.89
N PHE A 23 -4.70 12.40 -5.08
CA PHE A 23 -4.52 11.26 -4.16
C PHE A 23 -5.13 11.48 -2.77
N ILE A 24 -5.56 12.72 -2.45
CA ILE A 24 -6.38 12.98 -1.27
C ILE A 24 -7.78 13.46 -1.71
N LYS A 25 -7.91 14.63 -2.35
CA LYS A 25 -9.23 15.22 -2.66
C LYS A 25 -10.12 14.28 -3.49
N LEU A 26 -9.58 13.72 -4.58
CA LEU A 26 -10.34 12.87 -5.49
C LEU A 26 -10.44 11.41 -5.01
N ALA A 27 -9.33 10.82 -4.56
CA ALA A 27 -9.28 9.41 -4.18
C ALA A 27 -9.84 9.12 -2.78
N ASN A 28 -9.79 10.10 -1.87
CA ASN A 28 -10.23 9.98 -0.49
C ASN A 28 -11.00 11.24 -0.03
N PRO A 29 -12.18 11.49 -0.62
CA PRO A 29 -12.94 12.70 -0.32
C PRO A 29 -13.30 12.82 1.16
N ARG A 30 -13.63 11.72 1.84
CA ARG A 30 -13.92 11.72 3.28
C ARG A 30 -12.74 12.26 4.09
N LEU A 31 -11.50 11.82 3.78
CA LEU A 31 -10.29 12.34 4.44
C LEU A 31 -10.10 13.82 4.13
N SER A 32 -10.31 14.22 2.87
CA SER A 32 -10.22 15.62 2.47
C SER A 32 -11.17 16.51 3.26
N ASP A 33 -12.40 16.03 3.51
CA ASP A 33 -13.40 16.78 4.26
C ASP A 33 -13.00 16.92 5.74
N VAL A 34 -12.52 15.84 6.37
CA VAL A 34 -12.01 15.86 7.76
C VAL A 34 -10.80 16.80 7.90
N ILE A 35 -9.85 16.78 6.95
CA ILE A 35 -8.72 17.72 6.95
C ILE A 35 -9.20 19.17 6.82
N THR A 36 -10.11 19.44 5.88
CA THR A 36 -10.65 20.78 5.64
C THR A 36 -11.43 21.30 6.85
N GLU A 37 -12.20 20.45 7.51
CA GLU A 37 -12.90 20.77 8.76
C GLU A 37 -11.89 21.11 9.87
N GLY A 38 -10.87 20.27 10.08
CA GLY A 38 -9.86 20.47 11.12
C GLY A 38 -9.02 21.74 10.92
N LEU A 39 -8.75 22.12 9.67
CA LEU A 39 -7.96 23.31 9.34
C LEU A 39 -8.83 24.57 9.15
N GLY A 40 -10.14 24.43 9.00
CA GLY A 40 -11.06 25.53 8.65
C GLY A 40 -10.83 26.10 7.25
N THR A 41 -10.08 25.42 6.37
CA THR A 41 -9.75 25.87 5.01
C THR A 41 -9.37 24.71 4.11
N ASP A 42 -9.65 24.82 2.81
CA ASP A 42 -9.19 23.89 1.77
C ASP A 42 -7.90 24.32 1.04
N LYS A 43 -7.29 25.45 1.45
CA LYS A 43 -6.04 25.96 0.86
C LYS A 43 -4.87 24.99 0.99
N TRP A 44 -4.92 24.04 1.92
CA TRP A 44 -3.93 22.96 2.05
C TRP A 44 -3.77 22.12 0.75
N LEU A 45 -4.77 22.12 -0.13
CA LEU A 45 -4.68 21.44 -1.44
C LEU A 45 -3.61 22.05 -2.38
N SER A 46 -3.25 23.30 -2.15
CA SER A 46 -2.20 24.03 -2.91
C SER A 46 -0.97 24.36 -2.05
N ASP A 47 -1.12 24.36 -0.72
CA ASP A 47 -0.05 24.61 0.23
C ASP A 47 -0.07 23.56 1.34
N LEU A 48 0.74 22.50 1.17
CA LEU A 48 0.80 21.37 2.11
C LEU A 48 1.40 21.73 3.48
N GLU A 49 2.10 22.87 3.62
CA GLU A 49 2.61 23.32 4.91
C GLU A 49 1.45 23.60 5.91
N LEU A 50 0.27 23.93 5.41
CA LEU A 50 -0.93 24.12 6.23
C LEU A 50 -1.35 22.85 6.98
N LEU A 51 -0.97 21.66 6.49
CA LEU A 51 -1.26 20.39 7.19
C LEU A 51 -0.61 20.31 8.58
N LYS A 52 0.42 21.11 8.87
CA LYS A 52 0.99 21.24 10.21
C LYS A 52 -0.04 21.70 11.25
N GLY A 53 -1.08 22.40 10.82
CA GLY A 53 -2.22 22.79 11.66
C GLY A 53 -3.04 21.62 12.22
N LEU A 54 -2.84 20.40 11.69
CA LEU A 54 -3.48 19.18 12.22
C LEU A 54 -2.72 18.60 13.43
N ILE A 55 -1.46 19.02 13.68
CA ILE A 55 -0.64 18.44 14.77
C ILE A 55 -1.35 18.55 16.13
N PRO A 56 -1.93 19.70 16.53
CA PRO A 56 -2.63 19.78 17.80
C PRO A 56 -3.91 18.93 17.88
N LEU A 57 -4.50 18.58 16.74
CA LEU A 57 -5.71 17.75 16.67
C LEU A 57 -5.43 16.26 16.86
N ALA A 58 -4.16 15.84 16.91
CA ALA A 58 -3.79 14.46 17.20
C ALA A 58 -4.17 14.04 18.64
N ASP A 59 -4.31 14.99 19.55
CA ASP A 59 -4.73 14.78 20.93
C ASP A 59 -6.24 15.08 21.14
N ASP A 60 -6.99 15.39 20.07
CA ASP A 60 -8.43 15.61 20.09
C ASP A 60 -9.15 14.29 19.78
N ASP A 61 -9.77 13.68 20.78
CA ASP A 61 -10.48 12.41 20.66
C ASP A 61 -11.60 12.43 19.58
N GLU A 62 -12.29 13.55 19.39
CA GLU A 62 -13.35 13.67 18.39
C GLU A 62 -12.76 13.67 16.97
N PHE A 63 -11.65 14.39 16.77
CA PHE A 63 -10.96 14.40 15.48
C PHE A 63 -10.38 13.03 15.16
N VAL A 64 -9.73 12.36 16.13
CA VAL A 64 -9.16 11.03 15.98
C VAL A 64 -10.24 10.00 15.64
N LYS A 65 -11.41 10.06 16.28
CA LYS A 65 -12.57 9.20 15.95
C LYS A 65 -13.06 9.41 14.52
N LYS A 66 -13.17 10.67 14.07
CA LYS A 66 -13.54 10.99 12.67
C LYS A 66 -12.53 10.40 11.68
N PHE A 67 -11.23 10.59 11.96
CA PHE A 67 -10.17 10.04 11.12
C PHE A 67 -10.22 8.49 11.04
N ALA A 68 -10.40 7.81 12.18
CA ALA A 68 -10.54 6.36 12.25
C ALA A 68 -11.77 5.86 11.47
N ALA A 69 -12.90 6.57 11.58
CA ALA A 69 -14.13 6.24 10.83
C ALA A 69 -13.93 6.36 9.31
N VAL A 70 -13.18 7.37 8.85
CA VAL A 70 -12.82 7.51 7.42
C VAL A 70 -12.00 6.31 6.95
N LYS A 71 -10.98 5.90 7.72
CA LYS A 71 -10.15 4.74 7.37
C LYS A 71 -11.01 3.49 7.26
N GLN A 72 -11.87 3.21 8.23
CA GLN A 72 -12.74 2.04 8.21
C GLN A 72 -13.70 2.05 7.01
N ALA A 73 -14.31 3.20 6.70
CA ALA A 73 -15.18 3.32 5.53
C ALA A 73 -14.43 3.06 4.21
N ASN A 74 -13.21 3.54 4.08
CA ASN A 74 -12.36 3.27 2.89
C ASN A 74 -12.00 1.79 2.76
N LYS A 75 -11.77 1.09 3.88
CA LYS A 75 -11.51 -0.36 3.89
C LYS A 75 -12.73 -1.16 3.43
N VAL A 76 -13.93 -0.76 3.86
CA VAL A 76 -15.19 -1.35 3.39
C VAL A 76 -15.39 -1.11 1.89
N ASP A 77 -15.15 0.11 1.41
CA ASP A 77 -15.28 0.45 -0.01
C ASP A 77 -14.29 -0.37 -0.86
N PHE A 78 -13.04 -0.51 -0.40
CA PHE A 78 -12.05 -1.33 -1.09
C PHE A 78 -12.43 -2.81 -1.09
N SER A 79 -12.92 -3.36 0.02
CA SER A 79 -13.41 -4.74 0.09
C SER A 79 -14.53 -4.99 -0.95
N ASN A 80 -15.50 -4.10 -1.02
CA ASN A 80 -16.59 -4.16 -2.00
C ASN A 80 -16.08 -4.04 -3.45
N PHE A 81 -15.12 -3.15 -3.70
CA PHE A 81 -14.48 -3.01 -5.01
C PHE A 81 -13.73 -4.28 -5.40
N ALA A 82 -12.92 -4.84 -4.48
CA ALA A 82 -12.15 -6.06 -4.69
C ALA A 82 -13.05 -7.26 -4.98
N LYS A 83 -14.17 -7.37 -4.27
CA LYS A 83 -15.17 -8.43 -4.49
C LYS A 83 -15.79 -8.34 -5.88
N ARG A 84 -16.27 -7.15 -6.27
CA ARG A 84 -16.92 -6.95 -7.59
C ARG A 84 -15.95 -7.16 -8.75
N LYS A 85 -14.71 -6.66 -8.63
CA LYS A 85 -13.77 -6.61 -9.76
C LYS A 85 -12.90 -7.85 -9.90
N TYR A 86 -12.49 -8.43 -8.78
CA TYR A 86 -11.53 -9.54 -8.72
C TYR A 86 -12.10 -10.82 -8.12
N GLY A 87 -13.27 -10.78 -7.50
CA GLY A 87 -13.84 -11.90 -6.75
C GLY A 87 -13.16 -12.15 -5.40
N PHE A 88 -12.34 -11.20 -4.92
CA PHE A 88 -11.64 -11.32 -3.64
C PHE A 88 -12.55 -11.01 -2.46
N ASP A 89 -12.48 -11.83 -1.43
CA ASP A 89 -13.22 -11.69 -0.20
C ASP A 89 -12.29 -11.15 0.88
N ILE A 90 -12.20 -9.84 0.96
CA ILE A 90 -11.30 -9.13 1.88
C ILE A 90 -12.10 -8.68 3.10
N ASP A 91 -11.69 -9.11 4.31
CA ASP A 91 -12.25 -8.59 5.54
C ASP A 91 -11.72 -7.18 5.82
N PRO A 92 -12.59 -6.15 5.85
CA PRO A 92 -12.19 -4.76 6.11
C PRO A 92 -11.70 -4.52 7.54
N ASN A 93 -11.84 -5.49 8.46
CA ASN A 93 -11.33 -5.38 9.82
C ASN A 93 -9.88 -5.84 9.98
N THR A 94 -9.30 -6.48 8.96
CA THR A 94 -7.88 -6.86 8.98
C THR A 94 -6.98 -5.65 8.69
N MET A 95 -5.75 -5.66 9.17
CA MET A 95 -4.74 -4.69 8.75
C MET A 95 -4.42 -4.90 7.26
N ILE A 96 -4.69 -3.90 6.43
CA ILE A 96 -4.37 -3.93 5.00
C ILE A 96 -2.93 -3.49 4.80
N ASN A 97 -2.07 -4.48 4.51
CA ASN A 97 -0.66 -4.29 4.22
C ASN A 97 -0.42 -4.37 2.71
N THR A 98 0.16 -3.33 2.13
CA THR A 98 0.33 -3.25 0.67
C THR A 98 1.79 -3.21 0.26
N MET A 99 2.04 -3.76 -0.93
CA MET A 99 3.27 -3.53 -1.68
C MET A 99 2.91 -3.28 -3.14
N VAL A 100 2.66 -2.01 -3.48
CA VAL A 100 2.12 -1.59 -4.78
C VAL A 100 3.18 -0.87 -5.62
N LYS A 101 3.85 -1.61 -6.48
CA LYS A 101 4.86 -1.09 -7.40
C LYS A 101 5.15 -2.07 -8.54
N ARG A 102 5.67 -1.59 -9.67
CA ARG A 102 6.12 -2.48 -10.76
C ARG A 102 7.03 -3.55 -10.21
N LEU A 103 6.86 -4.77 -10.71
CA LEU A 103 7.67 -5.88 -10.27
C LEU A 103 9.08 -5.77 -10.84
N HIS A 104 10.05 -5.73 -9.95
CA HIS A 104 11.47 -5.64 -10.27
C HIS A 104 12.31 -6.17 -9.11
N GLU A 105 13.44 -6.82 -9.40
CA GLU A 105 14.29 -7.44 -8.37
C GLU A 105 14.73 -6.43 -7.31
N TYR A 106 15.17 -5.21 -7.68
CA TYR A 106 15.64 -4.22 -6.72
C TYR A 106 14.54 -3.69 -5.80
N LYS A 107 13.26 -3.84 -6.16
CA LYS A 107 12.11 -3.45 -5.31
C LYS A 107 11.78 -4.51 -4.25
N ARG A 108 12.33 -5.71 -4.40
CA ARG A 108 12.34 -6.80 -3.42
C ARG A 108 10.96 -7.39 -3.07
N GLN A 109 10.02 -7.43 -4.04
CA GLN A 109 8.76 -8.15 -3.84
C GLN A 109 8.97 -9.64 -3.48
N ALA A 110 10.03 -10.25 -4.02
CA ALA A 110 10.41 -11.61 -3.64
C ALA A 110 10.73 -11.73 -2.15
N LEU A 111 11.44 -10.75 -1.56
CA LEU A 111 11.70 -10.71 -0.12
C LEU A 111 10.40 -10.60 0.69
N LYS A 112 9.47 -9.77 0.23
CA LYS A 112 8.17 -9.64 0.90
C LYS A 112 7.38 -10.95 0.89
N ILE A 113 7.27 -11.64 -0.25
CA ILE A 113 6.54 -12.92 -0.27
C ILE A 113 7.25 -14.00 0.56
N LEU A 114 8.58 -13.98 0.64
CA LEU A 114 9.33 -14.87 1.53
C LEU A 114 9.04 -14.59 3.01
N SER A 115 8.88 -13.32 3.41
CA SER A 115 8.46 -12.99 4.78
C SER A 115 7.07 -13.52 5.11
N VAL A 116 6.14 -13.46 4.14
CA VAL A 116 4.79 -14.03 4.29
C VAL A 116 4.83 -15.54 4.45
N ILE A 117 5.70 -16.22 3.69
CA ILE A 117 5.91 -17.67 3.82
C ILE A 117 6.49 -18.01 5.20
N ALA A 118 7.42 -17.19 5.72
CA ALA A 118 7.99 -17.37 7.05
C ALA A 118 6.91 -17.21 8.15
N ASP A 119 6.09 -16.16 8.09
CA ASP A 119 4.96 -15.97 9.00
C ASP A 119 4.00 -17.17 8.97
N TYR A 120 3.66 -17.65 7.78
CA TYR A 120 2.83 -18.85 7.62
C TYR A 120 3.46 -20.09 8.23
N ALA A 121 4.76 -20.32 7.98
CA ALA A 121 5.48 -21.46 8.54
C ALA A 121 5.57 -21.42 10.07
N ASP A 122 5.77 -20.23 10.65
CA ASP A 122 5.81 -20.05 12.10
C ASP A 122 4.45 -20.39 12.74
N ILE A 123 3.33 -20.05 12.08
CA ILE A 123 1.99 -20.45 12.54
C ILE A 123 1.82 -21.97 12.41
N LYS A 124 2.14 -22.54 11.25
CA LYS A 124 1.95 -23.98 10.99
C LYS A 124 2.78 -24.87 11.90
N SER A 125 3.97 -24.40 12.30
CA SER A 125 4.83 -25.13 13.24
C SER A 125 4.41 -24.97 14.71
N GLY A 126 3.43 -24.12 15.00
CA GLY A 126 3.02 -23.79 16.37
C GLY A 126 4.00 -22.88 17.12
N LYS A 127 5.00 -22.31 16.44
CA LYS A 127 5.94 -21.36 17.04
C LYS A 127 5.24 -20.04 17.41
N VAL A 128 4.24 -19.67 16.64
CA VAL A 128 3.37 -18.52 16.89
C VAL A 128 1.92 -19.00 16.82
N SER A 129 1.12 -18.67 17.84
CA SER A 129 -0.31 -18.96 17.79
C SER A 129 -1.01 -18.03 16.78
N ALA A 130 -1.91 -18.56 15.96
CA ALA A 130 -2.73 -17.75 15.07
C ALA A 130 -3.57 -16.71 15.83
N ASP A 131 -3.91 -16.97 17.08
CA ASP A 131 -4.69 -16.05 17.93
C ASP A 131 -3.86 -14.87 18.45
N ASP A 132 -2.54 -15.01 18.53
CA ASP A 132 -1.64 -13.96 19.00
C ASP A 132 -1.23 -12.97 17.90
N ILE A 133 -1.59 -13.24 16.63
CA ILE A 133 -1.27 -12.34 15.53
C ILE A 133 -2.45 -11.42 15.18
N MET A 134 -2.12 -10.17 14.90
CA MET A 134 -3.09 -9.23 14.32
C MET A 134 -3.53 -9.75 12.95
N PRO A 135 -4.85 -9.90 12.70
CA PRO A 135 -5.35 -10.27 11.39
C PRO A 135 -4.88 -9.30 10.31
N ARG A 136 -4.26 -9.83 9.25
CA ARG A 136 -3.71 -9.01 8.17
C ARG A 136 -4.06 -9.54 6.79
N THR A 137 -4.31 -8.61 5.89
CA THR A 137 -4.50 -8.86 4.46
C THR A 137 -3.37 -8.20 3.68
N ILE A 138 -2.58 -9.01 3.00
CA ILE A 138 -1.44 -8.56 2.20
C ILE A 138 -1.86 -8.44 0.76
N VAL A 139 -1.71 -7.25 0.18
CA VAL A 139 -2.08 -6.96 -1.21
C VAL A 139 -0.84 -6.55 -2.00
N PHE A 140 -0.48 -7.37 -2.99
CA PHE A 140 0.53 -7.04 -3.97
C PHE A 140 -0.12 -6.41 -5.20
N GLY A 141 0.29 -5.20 -5.57
CA GLY A 141 -0.16 -4.56 -6.81
C GLY A 141 1.01 -4.35 -7.75
N ALA A 142 1.10 -5.13 -8.83
CA ALA A 142 2.23 -5.07 -9.75
C ALA A 142 1.87 -5.39 -11.19
N LYS A 143 2.79 -5.04 -12.09
CA LYS A 143 2.89 -5.54 -13.47
C LYS A 143 4.34 -5.86 -13.78
N ALA A 144 4.58 -6.92 -14.54
CA ALA A 144 5.90 -7.30 -15.04
C ALA A 144 6.03 -6.94 -16.52
N ALA A 145 7.24 -6.58 -16.96
CA ALA A 145 7.52 -6.48 -18.39
C ALA A 145 7.38 -7.88 -19.05
N PRO A 146 6.89 -7.96 -20.29
CA PRO A 146 6.62 -9.25 -20.95
C PRO A 146 7.81 -10.22 -21.00
N GLY A 147 9.02 -9.69 -21.23
CA GLY A 147 10.27 -10.48 -21.28
C GLY A 147 10.93 -10.72 -19.93
N TYR A 148 10.41 -10.18 -18.83
CA TYR A 148 11.07 -10.28 -17.54
C TYR A 148 10.68 -11.58 -16.82
N TYR A 149 11.45 -12.64 -17.08
CA TYR A 149 11.17 -13.99 -16.61
C TYR A 149 11.06 -14.10 -15.08
N LEU A 150 12.06 -13.60 -14.34
CA LEU A 150 12.07 -13.66 -12.87
C LEU A 150 10.91 -12.89 -12.23
N ALA A 151 10.51 -11.75 -12.82
CA ALA A 151 9.34 -11.01 -12.38
C ALA A 151 8.06 -11.83 -12.53
N LYS A 152 7.89 -12.52 -13.66
CA LYS A 152 6.73 -13.40 -13.88
C LYS A 152 6.73 -14.59 -12.93
N GLN A 153 7.88 -15.17 -12.64
CA GLN A 153 8.00 -16.23 -11.62
C GLN A 153 7.64 -15.73 -10.21
N THR A 154 8.02 -14.50 -9.87
CA THR A 154 7.62 -13.88 -8.59
C THR A 154 6.10 -13.71 -8.50
N ILE A 155 5.44 -13.29 -9.59
CA ILE A 155 3.96 -13.22 -9.66
C ILE A 155 3.35 -14.62 -9.45
N GLN A 156 3.91 -15.63 -10.12
CA GLN A 156 3.45 -17.01 -9.97
C GLN A 156 3.62 -17.51 -8.53
N LEU A 157 4.75 -17.21 -7.89
CA LEU A 157 5.00 -17.56 -6.48
C LEU A 157 3.96 -16.90 -5.57
N ILE A 158 3.72 -15.58 -5.73
CA ILE A 158 2.72 -14.86 -4.92
C ILE A 158 1.34 -15.50 -5.06
N ASN A 159 0.90 -15.81 -6.29
CA ASN A 159 -0.40 -16.44 -6.51
C ASN A 159 -0.49 -17.87 -5.96
N ASN A 160 0.60 -18.65 -6.04
CA ASN A 160 0.63 -19.99 -5.45
C ASN A 160 0.58 -19.94 -3.93
N VAL A 161 1.33 -19.04 -3.30
CA VAL A 161 1.29 -18.81 -1.85
C VAL A 161 -0.10 -18.34 -1.41
N ALA A 162 -0.69 -17.39 -2.13
CA ALA A 162 -2.05 -16.91 -1.88
C ALA A 162 -3.06 -18.06 -1.89
N ARG A 163 -2.98 -18.96 -2.89
CA ARG A 163 -3.87 -20.12 -2.99
C ARG A 163 -3.73 -21.07 -1.81
N VAL A 164 -2.51 -21.28 -1.29
CA VAL A 164 -2.27 -22.13 -0.13
C VAL A 164 -2.82 -21.46 1.13
N ILE A 165 -2.37 -20.25 1.43
CA ILE A 165 -2.69 -19.54 2.67
C ILE A 165 -4.19 -19.24 2.79
N ASN A 166 -4.81 -18.72 1.74
CA ASN A 166 -6.22 -18.30 1.79
C ASN A 166 -7.21 -19.49 1.92
N ASN A 167 -6.76 -20.72 1.68
CA ASN A 167 -7.57 -21.92 1.84
C ASN A 167 -7.18 -22.77 3.06
N ASP A 168 -6.15 -22.38 3.80
CA ASP A 168 -5.72 -23.12 4.99
C ASP A 168 -6.56 -22.72 6.22
N PRO A 169 -7.35 -23.65 6.81
CA PRO A 169 -8.19 -23.34 7.95
C PRO A 169 -7.42 -22.89 9.20
N ASP A 170 -6.15 -23.29 9.36
CA ASP A 170 -5.34 -22.96 10.54
C ASP A 170 -4.94 -21.47 10.58
N VAL A 171 -4.95 -20.79 9.41
CA VAL A 171 -4.59 -19.38 9.28
C VAL A 171 -5.74 -18.52 8.77
N LYS A 172 -6.88 -19.12 8.47
CA LYS A 172 -8.04 -18.43 7.86
C LYS A 172 -8.48 -17.25 8.73
N GLY A 173 -8.63 -16.08 8.08
CA GLY A 173 -9.02 -14.83 8.75
C GLY A 173 -7.88 -14.14 9.50
N LYS A 174 -6.71 -14.77 9.65
CA LYS A 174 -5.52 -14.18 10.30
C LYS A 174 -4.47 -13.73 9.32
N LEU A 175 -4.28 -14.48 8.24
CA LEU A 175 -3.34 -14.16 7.18
C LEU A 175 -4.00 -14.41 5.83
N ASN A 176 -4.06 -13.37 4.99
CA ASN A 176 -4.60 -13.46 3.64
C ASN A 176 -3.66 -12.77 2.65
N VAL A 177 -3.59 -13.28 1.43
CA VAL A 177 -2.72 -12.75 0.37
C VAL A 177 -3.53 -12.59 -0.91
N TYR A 178 -3.45 -11.41 -1.53
CA TYR A 178 -4.13 -11.13 -2.80
C TYR A 178 -3.19 -10.45 -3.79
N PHE A 179 -3.35 -10.81 -5.07
CA PHE A 179 -2.66 -10.19 -6.18
C PHE A 179 -3.69 -9.77 -7.25
N PRO A 180 -4.31 -8.58 -7.12
CA PRO A 180 -5.19 -8.05 -8.15
C PRO A 180 -4.41 -7.83 -9.46
N TRP A 181 -4.94 -8.39 -10.55
CA TRP A 181 -4.31 -8.24 -11.88
C TRP A 181 -4.46 -6.82 -12.41
N ASN A 182 -3.55 -6.44 -13.31
CA ASN A 182 -3.58 -5.17 -14.02
C ASN A 182 -3.58 -3.94 -13.10
N TYR A 183 -2.62 -3.87 -12.16
CA TYR A 183 -2.45 -2.68 -11.33
C TYR A 183 -2.42 -1.41 -12.17
N ASN A 184 -3.32 -0.49 -11.90
CA ASN A 184 -3.56 0.75 -12.62
C ASN A 184 -4.02 1.86 -11.66
N ILE A 185 -4.33 3.04 -12.20
CA ILE A 185 -4.73 4.19 -11.40
C ILE A 185 -6.06 3.98 -10.67
N GLU A 186 -7.01 3.25 -11.26
CA GLU A 186 -8.29 2.94 -10.63
C GLU A 186 -8.07 2.07 -9.38
N LEU A 187 -7.28 0.99 -9.51
CA LEU A 187 -6.94 0.17 -8.35
C LEU A 187 -6.18 0.98 -7.29
N ALA A 188 -5.22 1.84 -7.70
CA ALA A 188 -4.48 2.68 -6.79
C ALA A 188 -5.39 3.61 -5.98
N MET A 189 -6.36 4.25 -6.63
CA MET A 189 -7.28 5.19 -5.98
C MET A 189 -8.27 4.52 -5.03
N ASN A 190 -8.56 3.22 -5.20
CA ASN A 190 -9.39 2.46 -4.28
C ASN A 190 -8.57 1.82 -3.14
N LEU A 191 -7.38 1.31 -3.44
CA LEU A 191 -6.56 0.56 -2.49
C LEU A 191 -5.81 1.48 -1.51
N ILE A 192 -5.20 2.56 -2.00
CA ILE A 192 -4.33 3.42 -1.17
C ILE A 192 -5.08 4.05 0.01
N PRO A 193 -6.31 4.59 -0.15
CA PRO A 193 -7.09 5.09 0.99
C PRO A 193 -7.40 4.02 2.06
N ALA A 194 -7.49 2.77 1.65
CA ALA A 194 -7.77 1.64 2.54
C ALA A 194 -6.51 1.04 3.20
N THR A 195 -5.32 1.40 2.71
CA THR A 195 -4.05 0.84 3.20
C THR A 195 -3.74 1.34 4.62
N ASP A 196 -3.38 0.41 5.51
CA ASP A 196 -2.88 0.71 6.85
C ASP A 196 -1.35 0.78 6.86
N LEU A 197 -0.68 -0.12 6.11
CA LEU A 197 0.77 -0.21 6.02
C LEU A 197 1.19 -0.39 4.55
N ASP A 198 2.00 0.51 4.02
CA ASP A 198 2.61 0.36 2.69
C ASP A 198 4.11 0.10 2.80
N GLU A 199 4.58 -0.96 2.15
CA GLU A 199 5.99 -1.38 2.25
C GLU A 199 6.85 -0.81 1.14
N GLN A 200 7.85 -0.02 1.55
CA GLN A 200 8.83 0.64 0.69
C GLN A 200 10.23 0.08 1.00
N ILE A 201 10.55 -1.10 0.45
CA ILE A 201 11.77 -1.86 0.77
C ILE A 201 12.74 -1.99 -0.40
N SER A 202 12.71 -1.09 -1.37
CA SER A 202 13.68 -1.07 -2.48
C SER A 202 15.13 -0.98 -1.97
N GLN A 203 16.06 -1.58 -2.71
CA GLN A 203 17.49 -1.47 -2.39
C GLN A 203 17.92 0.00 -2.39
N ALA A 204 18.72 0.37 -1.39
CA ALA A 204 19.26 1.72 -1.27
C ALA A 204 20.02 2.15 -2.55
N GLY A 205 19.80 3.39 -2.99
CA GLY A 205 20.42 3.95 -4.18
C GLY A 205 19.88 3.43 -5.53
N LYS A 206 18.86 2.55 -5.53
CA LYS A 206 18.24 2.03 -6.77
C LYS A 206 16.89 2.66 -7.09
N GLU A 207 16.19 3.19 -6.10
CA GLU A 207 14.94 3.93 -6.27
C GLU A 207 15.21 5.43 -6.10
N ALA A 208 14.89 6.24 -7.11
CA ALA A 208 15.19 7.68 -7.06
C ALA A 208 14.39 8.38 -5.96
N SER A 209 13.06 8.34 -6.04
CA SER A 209 12.16 8.85 -5.00
C SER A 209 11.03 7.88 -4.68
N GLY A 210 10.52 7.19 -5.70
CA GLY A 210 9.26 6.48 -5.64
C GLY A 210 8.08 7.44 -5.45
N THR A 211 6.89 7.05 -5.86
CA THR A 211 5.67 7.87 -5.68
C THR A 211 4.64 7.18 -4.78
N GLY A 212 4.83 5.89 -4.45
CA GLY A 212 3.97 5.14 -3.53
C GLY A 212 3.92 5.78 -2.14
N ASN A 213 5.10 6.11 -1.62
CA ASN A 213 5.28 6.76 -0.31
C ASN A 213 4.75 8.20 -0.20
N MET A 214 4.35 8.79 -1.33
CA MET A 214 3.76 10.14 -1.38
C MET A 214 2.23 10.10 -1.43
N LYS A 215 1.63 8.93 -1.54
CA LYS A 215 0.19 8.72 -1.75
C LYS A 215 -0.47 8.28 -0.46
#